data_80cb7de3d0d7e9eaeb758829efe7c91e
#
_entry.id   80cb7de3d0d7e9eaeb758829efe7c91e
#
_cell.length_a   1.000
_cell.length_b   1.000
_cell.length_c   1.000
_cell.angle_alpha   90.00
_cell.angle_beta   90.00
_cell.angle_gamma   90.00
#
_symmetry.space_group_name_H-M   'P 1'
#
loop_
_entity.id
_entity.type
_entity.pdbx_description
1 polymer ?
#
loop_
_entity_poly.entity_id
_entity_poly.type
_entity_poly.pdbx_seq_one_letter_code
_entity_poly.pdbx_strand_id
1 'polypeptide(L)'
;MLFYPSHDIALANGVRHFNPPVAALRLQEDLASLSDIWNEPFKSGSIPFPLPWGWDWDTRKFLHDNYKIKISQLPTDEELTIIRDLSSRKTTITLINQMKEAMADTSYPTPEYLQNMAEVEAFVERQKDFVLKTPWSSSGRGLMRSVAPMATIRKHAAATIQKMGGILGEPWIEDKVQDFAMLFFAGSDEVKFIGYSLFDNDGTTYRQGYLLSNETIEKRIGIAPETLHKISKNYERILTDLFQPLMHKPWQIGYVGIDMMTYRSGAKLCISPCVEMNLRCTMGVVCRLWHDKYQEDGIFRISPMEKDGHFKAQFLTHKES
;
A
#
# COMPACT_ATOMS: atom_id res chain seq x y z
N MET A 1 3.36 -3.49 -19.33
CA MET A 1 2.64 -4.56 -18.63
C MET A 1 1.74 -3.99 -17.56
N LEU A 2 0.57 -4.61 -17.32
CA LEU A 2 -0.38 -4.12 -16.32
C LEU A 2 0.09 -4.40 -14.90
N PHE A 3 0.80 -5.50 -14.66
CA PHE A 3 1.47 -5.78 -13.39
C PHE A 3 2.86 -5.12 -13.36
N TYR A 4 3.06 -4.18 -12.44
CA TYR A 4 4.30 -3.40 -12.34
C TYR A 4 4.82 -3.35 -10.89
N PRO A 5 5.54 -4.39 -10.44
CA PRO A 5 6.02 -4.51 -9.05
C PRO A 5 7.05 -3.46 -8.67
N SER A 6 7.64 -2.76 -9.66
CA SER A 6 8.59 -1.66 -9.46
C SER A 6 7.93 -0.30 -9.25
N HIS A 7 6.60 -0.22 -9.26
CA HIS A 7 5.84 1.03 -9.17
C HIS A 7 6.32 1.94 -8.02
N ASP A 8 6.39 1.42 -6.79
CA ASP A 8 6.81 2.24 -5.63
C ASP A 8 8.24 2.74 -5.75
N ILE A 9 9.14 1.96 -6.39
CA ILE A 9 10.52 2.35 -6.63
C ILE A 9 10.60 3.42 -7.73
N ALA A 10 9.75 3.31 -8.75
CA ALA A 10 9.63 4.31 -9.80
C ALA A 10 9.13 5.65 -9.23
N LEU A 11 8.11 5.63 -8.37
CA LEU A 11 7.62 6.80 -7.65
C LEU A 11 8.70 7.41 -6.74
N ALA A 12 9.46 6.58 -6.00
CA ALA A 12 10.57 7.02 -5.16
C ALA A 12 11.67 7.70 -5.96
N ASN A 13 11.94 7.22 -7.17
CA ASN A 13 12.94 7.80 -8.06
C ASN A 13 12.48 9.14 -8.65
N GLY A 14 11.19 9.28 -8.94
CA GLY A 14 10.56 10.53 -9.39
C GLY A 14 10.98 10.99 -10.80
N VAL A 15 11.60 10.11 -11.59
CA VAL A 15 12.00 10.41 -12.98
C VAL A 15 10.98 9.83 -13.97
N ARG A 16 10.86 10.44 -15.14
CA ARG A 16 9.93 10.02 -16.18
C ARG A 16 10.25 8.67 -16.82
N HIS A 17 11.49 8.22 -16.71
CA HIS A 17 11.96 6.94 -17.24
C HIS A 17 12.76 6.23 -16.16
N PHE A 18 12.16 5.23 -15.56
CA PHE A 18 12.79 4.40 -14.56
C PHE A 18 13.16 3.03 -15.17
N ASN A 19 14.40 2.61 -15.01
CA ASN A 19 14.85 1.28 -15.40
C ASN A 19 14.76 0.35 -14.20
N PRO A 20 13.78 -0.58 -14.17
CA PRO A 20 13.64 -1.52 -13.07
C PRO A 20 14.84 -2.47 -12.96
N PRO A 21 15.18 -2.94 -11.74
CA PRO A 21 16.14 -4.01 -11.56
C PRO A 21 15.73 -5.29 -12.30
N VAL A 22 16.70 -6.07 -12.78
CA VAL A 22 16.44 -7.30 -13.55
C VAL A 22 15.52 -8.28 -12.81
N ALA A 23 15.69 -8.44 -11.49
CA ALA A 23 14.80 -9.30 -10.68
C ALA A 23 13.33 -8.80 -10.68
N ALA A 24 13.12 -7.50 -10.72
CA ALA A 24 11.78 -6.93 -10.77
C ALA A 24 11.14 -7.11 -12.16
N LEU A 25 11.93 -7.02 -13.24
CA LEU A 25 11.46 -7.34 -14.60
C LEU A 25 11.06 -8.81 -14.72
N ARG A 26 11.85 -9.74 -14.18
CA ARG A 26 11.48 -11.15 -14.13
C ARG A 26 10.19 -11.39 -13.37
N LEU A 27 10.07 -10.83 -12.17
CA LEU A 27 8.85 -10.92 -11.37
C LEU A 27 7.62 -10.38 -12.13
N GLN A 28 7.80 -9.28 -12.87
CA GLN A 28 6.77 -8.67 -13.70
C GLN A 28 6.32 -9.59 -14.85
N GLU A 29 7.25 -10.24 -15.52
CA GLU A 29 6.99 -11.18 -16.63
C GLU A 29 6.30 -12.45 -16.10
N ASP A 30 6.86 -13.07 -15.06
CA ASP A 30 6.37 -14.32 -14.49
C ASP A 30 4.96 -14.21 -13.91
N LEU A 31 4.61 -13.05 -13.35
CA LEU A 31 3.33 -12.81 -12.68
C LEU A 31 2.38 -11.90 -13.47
N ALA A 32 2.64 -11.69 -14.76
CA ALA A 32 1.83 -10.81 -15.61
C ALA A 32 0.34 -11.19 -15.63
N SER A 33 0.02 -12.50 -15.58
CA SER A 33 -1.34 -13.03 -15.55
C SER A 33 -2.15 -12.66 -14.30
N LEU A 34 -1.50 -12.25 -13.20
CA LEU A 34 -2.24 -11.75 -12.04
C LEU A 34 -3.11 -10.53 -12.39
N SER A 35 -2.75 -9.78 -13.45
CA SER A 35 -3.56 -8.64 -13.91
C SER A 35 -4.97 -9.04 -14.35
N ASP A 36 -5.21 -10.27 -14.73
CA ASP A 36 -6.53 -10.77 -15.09
C ASP A 36 -7.47 -10.79 -13.87
N ILE A 37 -6.92 -10.97 -12.66
CA ILE A 37 -7.72 -11.04 -11.43
C ILE A 37 -8.31 -9.68 -11.11
N TRP A 38 -7.51 -8.62 -11.05
CA TRP A 38 -8.04 -7.29 -10.70
C TRP A 38 -8.75 -6.56 -11.83
N ASN A 39 -8.60 -7.04 -13.06
CA ASN A 39 -9.37 -6.54 -14.20
C ASN A 39 -10.66 -7.33 -14.47
N GLU A 40 -10.85 -8.49 -13.84
CA GLU A 40 -12.05 -9.33 -14.02
C GLU A 40 -13.37 -8.58 -13.80
N PRO A 41 -13.51 -7.75 -12.73
CA PRO A 41 -14.76 -7.02 -12.50
C PRO A 41 -15.14 -6.05 -13.62
N PHE A 42 -14.21 -5.69 -14.50
CA PHE A 42 -14.37 -4.67 -15.54
C PHE A 42 -14.46 -5.23 -16.96
N LYS A 43 -14.42 -6.55 -17.13
CA LYS A 43 -14.52 -7.19 -18.45
C LYS A 43 -15.84 -6.89 -19.18
N SER A 44 -16.86 -6.44 -18.45
CA SER A 44 -18.13 -5.98 -19.01
C SER A 44 -18.08 -4.61 -19.68
N GLY A 45 -16.92 -3.94 -19.69
CA GLY A 45 -16.73 -2.63 -20.32
C GLY A 45 -17.11 -1.43 -19.45
N SER A 46 -17.19 -1.62 -18.14
CA SER A 46 -17.47 -0.52 -17.19
C SER A 46 -16.34 0.50 -17.07
N ILE A 47 -15.14 0.18 -17.56
CA ILE A 47 -14.01 1.09 -17.71
C ILE A 47 -13.46 1.03 -19.14
N PRO A 48 -12.90 2.14 -19.67
CA PRO A 48 -12.54 2.23 -21.09
C PRO A 48 -11.30 1.40 -21.46
N PHE A 49 -10.48 0.99 -20.51
CA PHE A 49 -9.26 0.22 -20.73
C PHE A 49 -8.82 -0.50 -19.42
N PRO A 50 -7.95 -1.51 -19.51
CA PRO A 50 -7.51 -2.28 -18.33
C PRO A 50 -6.82 -1.40 -17.29
N LEU A 51 -7.15 -1.61 -16.02
CA LEU A 51 -6.47 -0.95 -14.91
C LEU A 51 -5.04 -1.47 -14.75
N PRO A 52 -4.05 -0.56 -14.64
CA PRO A 52 -2.70 -0.94 -14.29
C PRO A 52 -2.58 -1.29 -12.80
N TRP A 53 -1.42 -1.83 -12.41
CA TRP A 53 -1.04 -2.04 -11.02
C TRP A 53 -1.10 -0.74 -10.21
N GLY A 54 -0.59 0.34 -10.77
CA GLY A 54 -0.62 1.69 -10.25
C GLY A 54 -0.26 2.68 -11.35
N TRP A 55 -0.53 3.96 -11.12
CA TRP A 55 -0.30 5.03 -12.07
C TRP A 55 1.04 5.71 -11.85
N ASP A 56 1.90 5.66 -12.88
CA ASP A 56 3.15 6.40 -12.99
C ASP A 56 3.46 6.71 -14.47
N TRP A 57 4.58 7.37 -14.75
CA TRP A 57 4.96 7.76 -16.11
C TRP A 57 5.22 6.56 -17.02
N ASP A 58 5.82 5.49 -16.49
CA ASP A 58 6.12 4.28 -17.28
C ASP A 58 4.84 3.51 -17.61
N THR A 59 3.92 3.40 -16.65
CA THR A 59 2.61 2.77 -16.85
C THR A 59 1.77 3.54 -17.87
N ARG A 60 1.74 4.88 -17.80
CA ARG A 60 1.06 5.72 -18.80
C ARG A 60 1.63 5.49 -20.20
N LYS A 61 2.95 5.51 -20.31
CA LYS A 61 3.62 5.24 -21.59
C LYS A 61 3.30 3.84 -22.13
N PHE A 62 3.34 2.84 -21.26
CA PHE A 62 3.03 1.45 -21.63
C PHE A 62 1.60 1.32 -22.20
N LEU A 63 0.60 1.91 -21.54
CA LEU A 63 -0.79 1.87 -22.01
C LEU A 63 -0.96 2.58 -23.34
N HIS A 64 -0.32 3.73 -23.53
CA HIS A 64 -0.32 4.44 -24.80
C HIS A 64 0.30 3.59 -25.92
N ASP A 65 1.48 3.04 -25.70
CA ASP A 65 2.25 2.36 -26.74
C ASP A 65 1.66 0.99 -27.11
N ASN A 66 1.17 0.23 -26.13
CA ASN A 66 0.75 -1.17 -26.32
C ASN A 66 -0.77 -1.33 -26.51
N TYR A 67 -1.58 -0.53 -25.80
CA TYR A 67 -3.04 -0.57 -25.90
C TYR A 67 -3.61 0.50 -26.82
N LYS A 68 -2.74 1.36 -27.40
CA LYS A 68 -3.13 2.45 -28.35
C LYS A 68 -4.12 3.43 -27.73
N ILE A 69 -4.11 3.59 -26.41
CA ILE A 69 -4.96 4.54 -25.70
C ILE A 69 -4.45 5.95 -25.97
N LYS A 70 -5.35 6.87 -26.32
CA LYS A 70 -4.97 8.27 -26.57
C LYS A 70 -4.44 8.91 -25.30
N ILE A 71 -3.37 9.71 -25.40
CA ILE A 71 -2.77 10.42 -24.26
C ILE A 71 -3.81 11.28 -23.52
N SER A 72 -4.77 11.87 -24.24
CA SER A 72 -5.86 12.66 -23.62
C SER A 72 -6.83 11.84 -22.75
N GLN A 73 -6.76 10.51 -22.80
CA GLN A 73 -7.56 9.60 -21.96
C GLN A 73 -6.77 9.04 -20.78
N LEU A 74 -5.50 9.41 -20.65
CA LEU A 74 -4.57 8.94 -19.61
C LEU A 74 -4.21 10.11 -18.68
N PRO A 75 -3.70 9.83 -17.46
CA PRO A 75 -3.28 10.88 -16.53
C PRO A 75 -2.28 11.85 -17.14
N THR A 76 -2.44 13.13 -16.88
CA THR A 76 -1.47 14.19 -17.24
C THR A 76 -0.23 14.12 -16.37
N ASP A 77 0.81 14.90 -16.66
CA ASP A 77 2.00 14.98 -15.81
C ASP A 77 1.68 15.58 -14.43
N GLU A 78 0.77 16.54 -14.37
CA GLU A 78 0.29 17.13 -13.11
C GLU A 78 -0.46 16.11 -12.27
N GLU A 79 -1.34 15.32 -12.88
CA GLU A 79 -2.09 14.27 -12.20
C GLU A 79 -1.16 13.15 -11.69
N LEU A 80 -0.16 12.74 -12.48
CA LEU A 80 0.85 11.78 -12.04
C LEU A 80 1.71 12.33 -10.89
N THR A 81 1.98 13.63 -10.86
CA THR A 81 2.66 14.27 -9.74
C THR A 81 1.81 14.23 -8.48
N ILE A 82 0.51 14.53 -8.57
CA ILE A 82 -0.44 14.40 -7.45
C ILE A 82 -0.48 12.95 -6.94
N ILE A 83 -0.58 11.96 -7.84
CA ILE A 83 -0.56 10.54 -7.47
C ILE A 83 0.73 10.18 -6.73
N ARG A 84 1.88 10.63 -7.23
CA ARG A 84 3.17 10.42 -6.57
C ARG A 84 3.21 11.01 -5.17
N ASP A 85 2.73 12.23 -5.00
CA ASP A 85 2.73 12.92 -3.72
C ASP A 85 1.77 12.24 -2.72
N LEU A 86 0.60 11.84 -3.16
CA LEU A 86 -0.36 11.07 -2.37
C LEU A 86 0.16 9.67 -2.00
N SER A 87 0.98 9.06 -2.84
CA SER A 87 1.64 7.77 -2.55
C SER A 87 2.79 7.88 -1.55
N SER A 88 3.14 9.08 -1.12
CA SER A 88 4.14 9.27 -0.06
C SER A 88 3.58 8.86 1.30
N ARG A 89 4.40 8.21 2.13
CA ARG A 89 4.07 7.93 3.53
C ARG A 89 3.69 9.18 4.34
N LYS A 90 4.06 10.38 3.88
CA LYS A 90 3.61 11.64 4.47
C LYS A 90 2.07 11.73 4.51
N THR A 91 1.38 11.14 3.55
CA THR A 91 -0.08 11.09 3.49
C THR A 91 -0.69 10.36 4.69
N THR A 92 0.04 9.41 5.31
CA THR A 92 -0.37 8.72 6.54
C THR A 92 -0.69 9.72 7.67
N ILE A 93 0.06 10.81 7.78
CA ILE A 93 -0.17 11.86 8.81
C ILE A 93 -1.56 12.49 8.61
N THR A 94 -1.88 12.85 7.37
CA THR A 94 -3.20 13.42 7.01
C THR A 94 -4.32 12.43 7.31
N LEU A 95 -4.17 11.17 6.89
CA LEU A 95 -5.17 10.13 7.09
C LEU A 95 -5.42 9.85 8.57
N ILE A 96 -4.36 9.75 9.40
CA ILE A 96 -4.51 9.52 10.83
C ILE A 96 -5.18 10.73 11.50
N ASN A 97 -4.81 11.96 11.16
CA ASN A 97 -5.42 13.14 11.75
C ASN A 97 -6.92 13.24 11.43
N GLN A 98 -7.30 13.02 10.17
CA GLN A 98 -8.70 12.99 9.77
C GLN A 98 -9.46 11.83 10.43
N MET A 99 -8.82 10.67 10.61
CA MET A 99 -9.43 9.55 11.32
C MET A 99 -9.61 9.85 12.83
N LYS A 100 -8.65 10.52 13.47
CA LYS A 100 -8.78 10.99 14.86
C LYS A 100 -10.01 11.87 15.05
N GLU A 101 -10.22 12.82 14.16
CA GLU A 101 -11.38 13.70 14.17
C GLU A 101 -12.67 12.91 13.95
N ALA A 102 -12.71 12.05 12.92
CA ALA A 102 -13.89 11.29 12.55
C ALA A 102 -14.31 10.26 13.62
N MET A 103 -13.34 9.70 14.34
CA MET A 103 -13.57 8.71 15.40
C MET A 103 -13.68 9.34 16.80
N ALA A 104 -13.36 10.62 16.95
CA ALA A 104 -13.19 11.33 18.23
C ALA A 104 -12.20 10.59 19.16
N ASP A 105 -11.13 10.04 18.57
CA ASP A 105 -10.09 9.26 19.27
C ASP A 105 -8.70 9.81 18.94
N THR A 106 -8.07 10.42 19.92
CA THR A 106 -6.73 11.03 19.78
C THR A 106 -5.58 10.06 20.09
N SER A 107 -5.88 8.81 20.49
CA SER A 107 -4.88 7.84 20.94
C SER A 107 -4.05 7.22 19.82
N TYR A 108 -4.46 7.36 18.55
CA TYR A 108 -3.73 6.78 17.42
C TYR A 108 -2.34 7.40 17.28
N PRO A 109 -1.26 6.59 17.25
CA PRO A 109 0.08 7.07 16.99
C PRO A 109 0.14 7.80 15.64
N THR A 110 0.68 9.01 15.64
CA THR A 110 0.82 9.80 14.39
C THR A 110 2.29 9.98 14.09
N PRO A 111 2.73 9.68 12.86
CA PRO A 111 4.08 9.96 12.40
C PRO A 111 4.38 11.46 12.41
N GLU A 112 5.67 11.79 12.55
CA GLU A 112 6.19 13.14 12.34
C GLU A 112 6.99 13.19 11.04
N TYR A 113 6.80 14.24 10.23
CA TYR A 113 7.60 14.46 9.04
C TYR A 113 8.77 15.39 9.37
N LEU A 114 9.98 14.82 9.36
CA LEU A 114 11.23 15.47 9.78
C LEU A 114 11.99 15.91 8.53
N GLN A 115 12.23 17.23 8.39
CA GLN A 115 12.77 17.82 7.18
C GLN A 115 14.25 18.21 7.28
N ASN A 116 14.80 18.18 8.48
CA ASN A 116 16.22 18.48 8.72
C ASN A 116 16.75 17.65 9.90
N MET A 117 18.09 17.62 10.04
CA MET A 117 18.73 16.81 11.07
C MET A 117 18.46 17.29 12.49
N ALA A 118 18.17 18.57 12.71
CA ALA A 118 17.81 19.07 14.04
C ALA A 118 16.47 18.49 14.50
N GLU A 119 15.49 18.38 13.61
CA GLU A 119 14.20 17.71 13.88
C GLU A 119 14.39 16.22 14.14
N VAL A 120 15.28 15.54 13.38
CA VAL A 120 15.61 14.12 13.62
C VAL A 120 16.22 13.92 15.01
N GLU A 121 17.20 14.74 15.41
CA GLU A 121 17.81 14.62 16.74
C GLU A 121 16.79 14.88 17.85
N ALA A 122 15.97 15.91 17.73
CA ALA A 122 14.91 16.20 18.70
C ALA A 122 13.86 15.07 18.79
N PHE A 123 13.53 14.41 17.66
CA PHE A 123 12.66 13.25 17.64
C PHE A 123 13.28 12.05 18.36
N VAL A 124 14.54 11.73 18.04
CA VAL A 124 15.29 10.60 18.63
C VAL A 124 15.50 10.78 20.14
N GLU A 125 15.72 12.01 20.62
CA GLU A 125 15.83 12.29 22.06
C GLU A 125 14.54 12.04 22.82
N ARG A 126 13.38 12.27 22.21
CA ARG A 126 12.06 12.06 22.83
C ARG A 126 11.61 10.61 22.78
N GLN A 127 11.98 9.87 21.73
CA GLN A 127 11.50 8.52 21.44
C GLN A 127 12.60 7.49 21.67
N LYS A 128 12.44 6.63 22.67
CA LYS A 128 13.39 5.53 22.94
C LYS A 128 13.34 4.47 21.85
N ASP A 129 12.11 4.04 21.53
CA ASP A 129 11.86 3.02 20.52
C ASP A 129 11.08 3.65 19.37
N PHE A 130 11.71 3.63 18.19
CA PHE A 130 11.18 4.29 17.02
C PHE A 130 11.56 3.58 15.72
N VAL A 131 10.90 3.96 14.66
CA VAL A 131 11.29 3.65 13.29
C VAL A 131 11.30 4.93 12.46
N LEU A 132 12.37 5.11 11.69
CA LEU A 132 12.41 6.11 10.62
C LEU A 132 12.05 5.43 9.31
N LYS A 133 11.17 6.07 8.52
CA LYS A 133 10.68 5.54 7.23
C LYS A 133 10.93 6.55 6.11
N THR A 134 11.48 6.09 4.98
CA THR A 134 11.58 6.94 3.80
C THR A 134 10.20 7.28 3.25
N PRO A 135 9.98 8.47 2.66
CA PRO A 135 8.68 8.87 2.12
C PRO A 135 8.13 7.91 1.07
N TRP A 136 8.98 7.35 0.25
CA TRP A 136 8.62 6.33 -0.74
C TRP A 136 9.58 5.15 -0.63
N SER A 137 9.04 3.95 -0.55
CA SER A 137 9.80 2.70 -0.67
C SER A 137 8.85 1.53 -0.91
N SER A 138 9.39 0.37 -1.24
CA SER A 138 8.61 -0.87 -1.37
C SER A 138 9.15 -1.97 -0.49
N SER A 139 8.28 -2.90 -0.12
CA SER A 139 8.63 -4.17 0.54
C SER A 139 9.54 -4.00 1.77
N GLY A 140 9.18 -3.08 2.66
CA GLY A 140 9.92 -2.84 3.90
C GLY A 140 11.31 -2.21 3.75
N ARG A 141 11.72 -1.86 2.55
CA ARG A 141 12.95 -1.12 2.33
C ARG A 141 12.81 0.32 2.85
N GLY A 142 13.94 0.93 3.24
CA GLY A 142 13.93 2.31 3.75
C GLY A 142 13.38 2.47 5.17
N LEU A 143 13.27 1.38 5.91
CA LEU A 143 12.95 1.39 7.34
C LEU A 143 14.24 1.30 8.15
N MET A 144 14.38 2.19 9.15
CA MET A 144 15.54 2.22 10.07
C MET A 144 15.03 2.25 11.51
N ARG A 145 15.25 1.17 12.25
CA ARG A 145 14.82 1.05 13.66
C ARG A 145 15.86 1.64 14.63
N SER A 146 15.37 2.08 15.78
CA SER A 146 16.16 2.59 16.93
C SER A 146 17.24 1.64 17.43
N VAL A 147 17.09 0.32 17.20
CA VAL A 147 18.09 -0.70 17.58
C VAL A 147 19.37 -0.66 16.74
N ALA A 148 19.38 0.06 15.61
CA ALA A 148 20.58 0.25 14.81
C ALA A 148 21.54 1.26 15.47
N PRO A 149 22.86 1.19 15.19
CA PRO A 149 23.83 2.17 15.70
C PRO A 149 23.44 3.59 15.30
N MET A 150 23.50 4.56 16.23
CA MET A 150 23.11 5.95 16.00
C MET A 150 23.80 6.60 14.81
N ALA A 151 25.09 6.27 14.57
CA ALA A 151 25.80 6.77 13.39
C ALA A 151 25.16 6.30 12.07
N THR A 152 24.65 5.06 12.05
CA THR A 152 23.92 4.49 10.89
C THR A 152 22.57 5.18 10.72
N ILE A 153 21.82 5.41 11.80
CA ILE A 153 20.53 6.10 11.80
C ILE A 153 20.69 7.52 11.25
N ARG A 154 21.67 8.28 11.76
CA ARG A 154 21.96 9.65 11.29
C ARG A 154 22.36 9.70 9.82
N LYS A 155 23.22 8.77 9.37
CA LYS A 155 23.62 8.67 7.96
C LYS A 155 22.43 8.37 7.06
N HIS A 156 21.56 7.44 7.47
CA HIS A 156 20.35 7.10 6.74
C HIS A 156 19.38 8.29 6.65
N ALA A 157 19.12 8.94 7.79
CA ALA A 157 18.24 10.11 7.85
C ALA A 157 18.75 11.25 6.97
N ALA A 158 20.02 11.61 7.09
CA ALA A 158 20.64 12.69 6.30
C ALA A 158 20.56 12.41 4.79
N ALA A 159 20.89 11.19 4.36
CA ALA A 159 20.80 10.79 2.96
C ALA A 159 19.37 10.81 2.43
N THR A 160 18.39 10.38 3.25
CA THR A 160 16.96 10.39 2.90
C THR A 160 16.44 11.82 2.78
N ILE A 161 16.74 12.69 3.74
CA ILE A 161 16.35 14.10 3.72
C ILE A 161 16.93 14.80 2.48
N GLN A 162 18.20 14.60 2.21
CA GLN A 162 18.85 15.18 1.03
C GLN A 162 18.20 14.74 -0.27
N LYS A 163 17.81 13.45 -0.39
CA LYS A 163 17.27 12.88 -1.62
C LYS A 163 15.78 13.13 -1.79
N MET A 164 15.00 13.09 -0.69
CA MET A 164 13.53 13.01 -0.72
C MET A 164 12.84 14.17 0.02
N GLY A 165 13.61 15.12 0.56
CA GLY A 165 13.09 16.32 1.24
C GLY A 165 12.65 16.09 2.69
N GLY A 166 12.73 14.87 3.22
CA GLY A 166 12.38 14.56 4.61
C GLY A 166 12.31 13.07 4.87
N ILE A 167 12.08 12.70 6.11
CA ILE A 167 11.92 11.32 6.60
C ILE A 167 10.79 11.30 7.63
N LEU A 168 10.05 10.19 7.73
CA LEU A 168 9.02 10.03 8.76
C LEU A 168 9.62 9.36 9.99
N GLY A 169 9.30 9.88 11.17
CA GLY A 169 9.58 9.28 12.47
C GLY A 169 8.30 8.79 13.13
N GLU A 170 8.28 7.56 13.61
CA GLU A 170 7.14 6.96 14.31
C GLU A 170 7.61 6.25 15.57
N PRO A 171 6.82 6.26 16.68
CA PRO A 171 7.05 5.36 17.78
C PRO A 171 6.99 3.92 17.30
N TRP A 172 7.91 3.08 17.78
CA TRP A 172 7.85 1.66 17.50
C TRP A 172 6.79 0.99 18.38
N ILE A 173 5.92 0.20 17.77
CA ILE A 173 4.89 -0.58 18.45
C ILE A 173 5.40 -2.02 18.57
N GLU A 174 5.73 -2.45 19.82
CA GLU A 174 6.32 -3.77 20.06
C GLU A 174 5.30 -4.91 20.06
N ASP A 175 4.18 -4.70 20.78
CA ASP A 175 3.15 -5.72 20.99
C ASP A 175 2.16 -5.82 19.84
N LYS A 176 2.70 -5.84 18.59
CA LYS A 176 1.89 -6.06 17.40
C LYS A 176 1.24 -7.44 17.45
N VAL A 177 -0.06 -7.50 17.18
CA VAL A 177 -0.86 -8.73 17.16
C VAL A 177 -1.07 -9.20 15.72
N GLN A 178 -1.55 -8.32 14.83
CA GLN A 178 -1.89 -8.70 13.47
C GLN A 178 -1.70 -7.53 12.50
N ASP A 179 -1.08 -7.81 11.34
CA ASP A 179 -1.11 -6.94 10.17
C ASP A 179 -2.32 -7.28 9.29
N PHE A 180 -3.02 -6.26 8.82
CA PHE A 180 -4.12 -6.40 7.87
C PHE A 180 -4.26 -5.12 7.03
N ALA A 181 -5.08 -5.16 6.00
CA ALA A 181 -5.41 -3.96 5.23
C ALA A 181 -6.92 -3.85 5.01
N MET A 182 -7.41 -2.62 4.98
CA MET A 182 -8.68 -2.28 4.35
C MET A 182 -8.44 -1.94 2.89
N LEU A 183 -9.24 -2.52 2.02
CA LEU A 183 -9.11 -2.39 0.57
C LEU A 183 -10.26 -1.56 0.03
N PHE A 184 -9.94 -0.67 -0.90
CA PHE A 184 -10.89 0.24 -1.52
C PHE A 184 -10.72 0.25 -3.03
N PHE A 185 -11.79 0.66 -3.70
CA PHE A 185 -11.77 0.99 -5.13
C PHE A 185 -12.17 2.46 -5.30
N ALA A 186 -11.27 3.24 -5.90
CA ALA A 186 -11.48 4.65 -6.23
C ALA A 186 -11.95 4.74 -7.69
N GLY A 187 -13.24 4.93 -7.86
CA GLY A 187 -13.90 5.13 -9.13
C GLY A 187 -13.87 6.58 -9.60
N SER A 188 -14.79 6.93 -10.53
CA SER A 188 -14.92 8.29 -11.07
C SER A 188 -15.48 9.28 -10.06
N ASP A 189 -16.37 8.86 -9.17
CA ASP A 189 -17.18 9.76 -8.33
C ASP A 189 -16.98 9.56 -6.83
N GLU A 190 -16.57 8.36 -6.44
CA GLU A 190 -16.47 7.97 -5.02
C GLU A 190 -15.45 6.85 -4.81
N VAL A 191 -15.03 6.70 -3.56
CA VAL A 191 -14.23 5.58 -3.09
C VAL A 191 -15.11 4.61 -2.31
N LYS A 192 -15.06 3.32 -2.67
CA LYS A 192 -15.83 2.26 -2.02
C LYS A 192 -14.94 1.26 -1.33
N PHE A 193 -15.31 0.86 -0.13
CA PHE A 193 -14.72 -0.29 0.56
C PHE A 193 -15.08 -1.58 -0.17
N ILE A 194 -14.06 -2.42 -0.43
CA ILE A 194 -14.23 -3.69 -1.14
C ILE A 194 -13.89 -4.91 -0.28
N GLY A 195 -13.36 -4.71 0.92
CA GLY A 195 -13.06 -5.79 1.86
C GLY A 195 -11.75 -5.63 2.59
N TYR A 196 -11.38 -6.70 3.28
CA TYR A 196 -10.14 -6.80 4.04
C TYR A 196 -9.12 -7.70 3.36
N SER A 197 -7.87 -7.50 3.69
CA SER A 197 -6.77 -8.43 3.42
C SER A 197 -6.03 -8.73 4.71
N LEU A 198 -5.78 -10.00 4.95
CA LEU A 198 -4.92 -10.48 6.02
C LEU A 198 -3.63 -11.01 5.40
N PHE A 199 -2.50 -10.70 5.98
CA PHE A 199 -1.21 -11.11 5.46
C PHE A 199 -0.17 -11.28 6.57
N ASP A 200 0.85 -12.07 6.28
CA ASP A 200 2.03 -12.23 7.12
C ASP A 200 3.23 -11.58 6.46
N ASN A 201 4.05 -10.97 7.30
CA ASN A 201 5.36 -10.47 6.92
C ASN A 201 6.46 -11.32 7.59
N ASP A 202 7.57 -11.50 6.89
CA ASP A 202 8.84 -11.95 7.49
C ASP A 202 9.69 -10.70 7.73
N GLY A 203 9.73 -10.26 8.98
CA GLY A 203 10.24 -8.93 9.32
C GLY A 203 9.40 -7.84 8.65
N THR A 204 9.95 -7.19 7.62
CA THR A 204 9.28 -6.13 6.86
C THR A 204 8.90 -6.54 5.43
N THR A 205 9.17 -7.81 5.06
CA THR A 205 8.93 -8.32 3.71
C THR A 205 7.64 -9.16 3.69
N TYR A 206 6.76 -8.90 2.70
CA TYR A 206 5.57 -9.70 2.48
C TYR A 206 5.92 -11.17 2.25
N ARG A 207 5.31 -12.06 3.04
CA ARG A 207 5.51 -13.52 2.98
C ARG A 207 4.35 -14.22 2.29
N GLN A 208 3.13 -13.95 2.73
CA GLN A 208 1.90 -14.57 2.21
C GLN A 208 0.68 -13.73 2.52
N GLY A 209 -0.36 -13.89 1.68
CA GLY A 209 -1.71 -13.40 1.92
C GLY A 209 -2.67 -14.54 2.21
N TYR A 210 -3.78 -14.23 2.85
CA TYR A 210 -4.85 -15.19 3.14
C TYR A 210 -6.02 -15.01 2.19
N LEU A 211 -6.51 -16.11 1.67
CA LEU A 211 -7.73 -16.21 0.87
C LEU A 211 -8.85 -16.56 1.85
N LEU A 212 -9.57 -15.57 2.35
CA LEU A 212 -10.56 -15.73 3.41
C LEU A 212 -11.75 -14.78 3.19
N SER A 213 -12.91 -15.18 3.73
CA SER A 213 -14.07 -14.28 3.77
C SER A 213 -13.81 -13.05 4.65
N ASN A 214 -14.49 -11.93 4.36
CA ASN A 214 -14.41 -10.75 5.21
C ASN A 214 -14.77 -11.06 6.66
N GLU A 215 -15.81 -11.86 6.89
CA GLU A 215 -16.25 -12.27 8.23
C GLU A 215 -15.14 -13.03 8.98
N THR A 216 -14.45 -13.95 8.30
CA THR A 216 -13.32 -14.69 8.90
C THR A 216 -12.16 -13.77 9.25
N ILE A 217 -11.86 -12.79 8.38
CA ILE A 217 -10.80 -11.82 8.61
C ILE A 217 -11.15 -10.90 9.80
N GLU A 218 -12.38 -10.38 9.89
CA GLU A 218 -12.85 -9.55 11.00
C GLU A 218 -12.70 -10.26 12.35
N LYS A 219 -13.08 -11.55 12.41
CA LYS A 219 -12.90 -12.39 13.62
C LYS A 219 -11.42 -12.49 14.02
N ARG A 220 -10.51 -12.60 13.05
CA ARG A 220 -9.05 -12.68 13.31
C ARG A 220 -8.45 -11.34 13.72
N ILE A 221 -8.93 -10.23 13.17
CA ILE A 221 -8.53 -8.87 13.58
C ILE A 221 -8.87 -8.64 15.07
N GLY A 222 -10.01 -9.16 15.53
CA GLY A 222 -10.40 -9.12 16.93
C GLY A 222 -10.89 -7.75 17.44
N ILE A 223 -11.08 -6.79 16.53
CA ILE A 223 -11.72 -5.49 16.81
C ILE A 223 -13.21 -5.64 16.56
N ALA A 224 -14.03 -4.96 17.37
CA ALA A 224 -15.49 -4.98 17.22
C ALA A 224 -15.91 -4.63 15.78
N PRO A 225 -16.80 -5.43 15.14
CA PRO A 225 -17.20 -5.21 13.75
C PRO A 225 -17.77 -3.81 13.49
N GLU A 226 -18.51 -3.24 14.46
CA GLU A 226 -19.06 -1.89 14.39
C GLU A 226 -17.95 -0.83 14.30
N THR A 227 -16.83 -1.04 14.99
CA THR A 227 -15.66 -0.16 14.94
C THR A 227 -14.99 -0.26 13.57
N LEU A 228 -14.78 -1.48 13.05
CA LEU A 228 -14.20 -1.70 11.73
C LEU A 228 -15.08 -1.08 10.63
N HIS A 229 -16.41 -1.27 10.73
CA HIS A 229 -17.37 -0.66 9.81
C HIS A 229 -17.32 0.88 9.87
N LYS A 230 -17.27 1.48 11.07
CA LYS A 230 -17.15 2.93 11.22
C LYS A 230 -15.84 3.46 10.60
N ILE A 231 -14.73 2.75 10.79
CA ILE A 231 -13.44 3.09 10.18
C ILE A 231 -13.53 3.03 8.65
N SER A 232 -14.09 1.95 8.08
CA SER A 232 -14.21 1.82 6.63
C SER A 232 -15.07 2.92 6.00
N LYS A 233 -16.21 3.27 6.63
CA LYS A 233 -17.07 4.38 6.18
C LYS A 233 -16.40 5.75 6.26
N ASN A 234 -15.63 5.99 7.31
CA ASN A 234 -14.84 7.21 7.40
C ASN A 234 -13.77 7.27 6.30
N TYR A 235 -13.11 6.14 5.99
CA TYR A 235 -12.14 6.09 4.89
C TYR A 235 -12.79 6.30 3.52
N GLU A 236 -13.97 5.76 3.24
CA GLU A 236 -14.68 6.05 2.00
C GLU A 236 -14.81 7.57 1.78
N ARG A 237 -15.26 8.29 2.81
CA ARG A 237 -15.38 9.75 2.77
C ARG A 237 -14.02 10.46 2.66
N ILE A 238 -13.08 10.12 3.56
CA ILE A 238 -11.75 10.76 3.62
C ILE A 238 -10.99 10.58 2.29
N LEU A 239 -11.01 9.37 1.72
CA LEU A 239 -10.33 9.10 0.46
C LEU A 239 -11.04 9.74 -0.73
N THR A 240 -12.39 9.81 -0.71
CA THR A 240 -13.14 10.54 -1.74
C THR A 240 -12.74 12.02 -1.76
N ASP A 241 -12.71 12.66 -0.59
CA ASP A 241 -12.28 14.05 -0.46
C ASP A 241 -10.82 14.25 -0.89
N LEU A 242 -9.93 13.33 -0.47
CA LEU A 242 -8.50 13.39 -0.79
C LEU A 242 -8.22 13.25 -2.31
N PHE A 243 -9.02 12.45 -3.00
CA PHE A 243 -8.85 12.15 -4.43
C PHE A 243 -9.65 13.05 -5.36
N GLN A 244 -10.38 14.05 -4.86
CA GLN A 244 -11.17 14.99 -5.68
C GLN A 244 -10.40 15.55 -6.90
N PRO A 245 -9.11 15.93 -6.80
CA PRO A 245 -8.35 16.43 -7.95
C PRO A 245 -8.16 15.39 -9.09
N LEU A 246 -8.31 14.09 -8.75
CA LEU A 246 -8.11 12.96 -9.66
C LEU A 246 -9.42 12.30 -10.11
N MET A 247 -10.57 12.78 -9.62
CA MET A 247 -11.90 12.25 -9.96
C MET A 247 -12.48 12.90 -11.22
N HIS A 248 -13.55 12.30 -11.76
CA HIS A 248 -14.23 12.75 -12.98
C HIS A 248 -13.31 12.84 -14.21
N LYS A 249 -12.32 11.95 -14.28
CA LYS A 249 -11.36 11.85 -15.38
C LYS A 249 -11.76 10.72 -16.34
N PRO A 250 -11.25 10.72 -17.59
CA PRO A 250 -11.47 9.61 -18.52
C PRO A 250 -10.74 8.31 -18.12
N TRP A 251 -10.02 8.32 -17.01
CA TRP A 251 -9.34 7.20 -16.40
C TRP A 251 -9.76 7.08 -14.93
N GLN A 252 -9.49 5.96 -14.30
CA GLN A 252 -9.82 5.73 -12.89
C GLN A 252 -8.56 5.52 -12.07
N ILE A 253 -8.60 5.98 -10.81
CA ILE A 253 -7.51 5.80 -9.85
C ILE A 253 -7.26 4.30 -9.63
N GLY A 254 -8.32 3.52 -9.44
CA GLY A 254 -8.27 2.08 -9.25
C GLY A 254 -8.21 1.67 -7.78
N TYR A 255 -7.45 0.63 -7.48
CA TYR A 255 -7.39 0.07 -6.14
C TYR A 255 -6.52 0.87 -5.19
N VAL A 256 -6.93 0.87 -3.92
CA VAL A 256 -6.21 1.50 -2.81
C VAL A 256 -6.20 0.53 -1.63
N GLY A 257 -5.03 0.33 -1.01
CA GLY A 257 -4.89 -0.42 0.23
C GLY A 257 -4.46 0.49 1.37
N ILE A 258 -5.14 0.41 2.51
CA ILE A 258 -4.71 1.05 3.76
C ILE A 258 -4.20 -0.04 4.68
N ASP A 259 -2.88 -0.12 4.82
CA ASP A 259 -2.27 -1.06 5.75
C ASP A 259 -2.50 -0.60 7.19
N MET A 260 -2.91 -1.53 8.01
CA MET A 260 -3.27 -1.34 9.42
C MET A 260 -2.63 -2.43 10.27
N MET A 261 -2.64 -2.22 11.57
CA MET A 261 -2.27 -3.28 12.51
C MET A 261 -3.08 -3.20 13.78
N THR A 262 -3.29 -4.36 14.41
CA THR A 262 -3.70 -4.42 15.80
C THR A 262 -2.49 -4.65 16.69
N TYR A 263 -2.55 -4.09 17.90
CA TYR A 263 -1.48 -4.19 18.88
C TYR A 263 -2.06 -4.16 20.30
N ARG A 264 -1.30 -4.60 21.29
CA ARG A 264 -1.70 -4.51 22.69
C ARG A 264 -1.11 -3.27 23.34
N SER A 265 -1.94 -2.61 24.13
CA SER A 265 -1.53 -1.58 25.08
C SER A 265 -1.99 -2.03 26.47
N GLY A 266 -1.13 -2.69 27.20
CA GLY A 266 -1.49 -3.47 28.38
C GLY A 266 -2.47 -4.60 28.03
N ALA A 267 -3.63 -4.66 28.71
CA ALA A 267 -4.66 -5.66 28.43
C ALA A 267 -5.58 -5.30 27.25
N LYS A 268 -5.53 -4.06 26.75
CA LYS A 268 -6.43 -3.57 25.69
C LYS A 268 -5.87 -3.90 24.32
N LEU A 269 -6.71 -4.47 23.43
CA LEU A 269 -6.43 -4.56 22.00
C LEU A 269 -6.77 -3.21 21.36
N CYS A 270 -5.77 -2.64 20.69
CA CYS A 270 -5.85 -1.35 20.02
C CYS A 270 -5.65 -1.54 18.51
N ILE A 271 -6.02 -0.53 17.74
CA ILE A 271 -5.81 -0.48 16.29
C ILE A 271 -4.95 0.73 15.93
N SER A 272 -3.97 0.53 15.04
CA SER A 272 -3.35 1.59 14.27
C SER A 272 -4.10 1.70 12.94
N PRO A 273 -4.86 2.75 12.71
CA PRO A 273 -5.79 2.80 11.57
C PRO A 273 -5.09 3.08 10.24
N CYS A 274 -3.82 3.48 10.26
CA CYS A 274 -3.01 3.66 9.07
C CYS A 274 -1.52 3.46 9.40
N VAL A 275 -0.92 2.46 8.81
CA VAL A 275 0.53 2.24 8.81
C VAL A 275 1.14 2.78 7.51
N GLU A 276 0.41 2.57 6.40
CA GLU A 276 0.78 3.04 5.06
C GLU A 276 -0.45 3.02 4.14
N MET A 277 -0.53 3.98 3.22
CA MET A 277 -1.48 3.95 2.11
C MET A 277 -0.75 3.48 0.84
N ASN A 278 -1.28 2.46 0.21
CA ASN A 278 -0.85 1.93 -1.07
C ASN A 278 -1.83 2.41 -2.15
N LEU A 279 -1.48 3.49 -2.86
CA LEU A 279 -2.32 4.05 -3.95
C LEU A 279 -2.08 3.27 -5.24
N ARG A 280 -2.37 1.99 -5.20
CA ARG A 280 -2.20 1.00 -6.26
C ARG A 280 -2.88 -0.31 -5.91
N CYS A 281 -2.96 -1.22 -6.87
CA CYS A 281 -3.27 -2.61 -6.57
C CYS A 281 -2.21 -3.22 -5.62
N THR A 282 -2.61 -4.17 -4.79
CA THR A 282 -1.74 -4.88 -3.85
C THR A 282 -2.00 -6.38 -3.95
N MET A 283 -1.10 -7.20 -3.38
CA MET A 283 -1.36 -8.63 -3.27
C MET A 283 -2.59 -8.93 -2.42
N GLY A 284 -2.95 -8.03 -1.49
CA GLY A 284 -4.19 -8.10 -0.73
C GLY A 284 -5.44 -7.97 -1.62
N VAL A 285 -5.42 -7.08 -2.60
CA VAL A 285 -6.48 -6.95 -3.61
C VAL A 285 -6.59 -8.23 -4.44
N VAL A 286 -5.45 -8.81 -4.87
CA VAL A 286 -5.43 -10.10 -5.59
C VAL A 286 -6.07 -11.20 -4.76
N CYS A 287 -5.70 -11.33 -3.48
CA CYS A 287 -6.28 -12.31 -2.57
C CYS A 287 -7.79 -12.12 -2.40
N ARG A 288 -8.24 -10.86 -2.19
CA ARG A 288 -9.66 -10.55 -1.98
C ARG A 288 -10.49 -10.90 -3.22
N LEU A 289 -10.11 -10.42 -4.38
CA LEU A 289 -10.84 -10.64 -5.62
C LEU A 289 -10.83 -12.11 -6.05
N TRP A 290 -9.72 -12.81 -5.80
CA TRP A 290 -9.62 -14.24 -6.04
C TRP A 290 -10.60 -15.00 -5.15
N HIS A 291 -10.62 -14.70 -3.84
CA HIS A 291 -11.57 -15.34 -2.91
C HIS A 291 -13.01 -14.99 -3.26
N ASP A 292 -13.31 -13.74 -3.62
CA ASP A 292 -14.67 -13.34 -4.03
C ASP A 292 -15.20 -14.16 -5.23
N LYS A 293 -14.29 -14.49 -6.15
CA LYS A 293 -14.65 -15.26 -7.34
C LYS A 293 -14.81 -16.76 -7.07
N TYR A 294 -13.90 -17.35 -6.32
CA TYR A 294 -13.82 -18.81 -6.18
C TYR A 294 -14.45 -19.32 -4.88
N GLN A 295 -14.62 -18.46 -3.86
CA GLN A 295 -15.19 -18.79 -2.54
C GLN A 295 -14.44 -19.97 -1.87
N GLU A 296 -13.12 -20.01 -2.03
CA GLU A 296 -12.24 -21.03 -1.47
C GLU A 296 -11.26 -20.42 -0.51
N ASP A 297 -11.21 -20.95 0.72
CA ASP A 297 -10.25 -20.54 1.73
C ASP A 297 -8.86 -21.13 1.44
N GLY A 298 -7.82 -20.37 1.77
CA GLY A 298 -6.45 -20.81 1.55
C GLY A 298 -5.41 -19.70 1.78
N ILE A 299 -4.26 -19.87 1.15
CA ILE A 299 -3.18 -18.89 1.18
C ILE A 299 -2.66 -18.61 -0.23
N PHE A 300 -2.22 -17.37 -0.41
CA PHE A 300 -1.51 -16.93 -1.61
C PHE A 300 -0.05 -16.67 -1.29
N ARG A 301 0.84 -17.22 -2.11
CA ARG A 301 2.29 -17.02 -1.99
C ARG A 301 2.92 -16.70 -3.33
N ILE A 302 4.01 -15.93 -3.28
CA ILE A 302 4.95 -15.78 -4.38
C ILE A 302 6.24 -16.46 -3.95
N SER A 303 6.64 -17.50 -4.67
CA SER A 303 7.84 -18.27 -4.38
C SER A 303 8.86 -18.12 -5.49
N PRO A 304 10.16 -17.96 -5.17
CA PRO A 304 11.20 -18.10 -6.16
C PRO A 304 11.24 -19.56 -6.64
N MET A 305 11.46 -19.77 -7.91
CA MET A 305 11.71 -21.10 -8.47
C MET A 305 13.19 -21.48 -8.21
N GLU A 306 13.45 -22.71 -7.83
CA GLU A 306 14.80 -23.19 -7.46
C GLU A 306 15.83 -23.10 -8.59
N LYS A 307 15.40 -23.08 -9.84
CA LYS A 307 16.25 -22.93 -11.02
C LYS A 307 15.87 -21.66 -11.75
N ASP A 308 16.87 -20.86 -12.12
CA ASP A 308 16.81 -19.73 -13.06
C ASP A 308 16.31 -18.37 -12.53
N GLY A 309 16.00 -18.22 -11.23
CA GLY A 309 15.60 -16.93 -10.63
C GLY A 309 14.24 -16.43 -11.11
N HIS A 310 13.35 -17.32 -11.55
CA HIS A 310 11.94 -17.06 -11.87
C HIS A 310 11.06 -17.11 -10.61
N PHE A 311 9.83 -16.61 -10.73
CA PHE A 311 8.84 -16.57 -9.66
C PHE A 311 7.57 -17.30 -10.05
N LYS A 312 6.86 -17.86 -9.07
CA LYS A 312 5.56 -18.50 -9.24
C LYS A 312 4.56 -17.97 -8.23
N ALA A 313 3.40 -17.54 -8.70
CA ALA A 313 2.25 -17.30 -7.86
C ALA A 313 1.53 -18.63 -7.56
N GLN A 314 1.16 -18.84 -6.30
CA GLN A 314 0.50 -20.06 -5.86
C GLN A 314 -0.73 -19.69 -5.02
N PHE A 315 -1.88 -20.24 -5.40
CA PHE A 315 -3.13 -20.20 -4.65
C PHE A 315 -3.33 -21.60 -4.05
N LEU A 316 -2.98 -21.75 -2.78
CA LEU A 316 -3.00 -23.03 -2.07
C LEU A 316 -4.30 -23.12 -1.28
N THR A 317 -5.28 -23.86 -1.80
CA THR A 317 -6.59 -24.06 -1.19
C THR A 317 -6.70 -25.43 -0.52
N HIS A 318 -7.66 -25.60 0.39
CA HIS A 318 -7.86 -26.86 1.12
C HIS A 318 -8.35 -28.03 0.23
N LYS A 319 -8.68 -27.77 -1.04
CA LYS A 319 -9.07 -28.83 -2.00
C LYS A 319 -7.88 -29.51 -2.67
N GLU A 320 -6.67 -28.93 -2.56
CA GLU A 320 -5.45 -29.46 -3.17
C GLU A 320 -4.48 -30.12 -2.17
N SER A 321 -4.93 -30.28 -0.90
CA SER A 321 -4.13 -30.88 0.17
C SER A 321 -4.55 -32.32 0.48
#